data_272a3388c5d0c7922fe1330a5c3e675a
#
_entry.id   272a3388c5d0c7922fe1330a5c3e675a
#
_cell.length_a   1.000
_cell.length_b   1.000
_cell.length_c   1.000
_cell.angle_alpha   90.00
_cell.angle_beta   90.00
_cell.angle_gamma   90.00
#
_symmetry.space_group_name_H-M   'P 1'
#
loop_
_entity.id
_entity.type
_entity.pdbx_description
1 polymer ?
#
loop_
_entity_poly.entity_id
_entity_poly.type
_entity_poly.pdbx_seq_one_letter_code
_entity_poly.pdbx_strand_id
1 'polypeptide(L)'
;MGRIEQILIEIETCIQSGIFKKLEDDKLDIKDNSHNASDWKEVFKTASAFLNTNGGIILIGIHEDEKNQTFHIKGFNKANEDKLKTIKKEFRNEKKEAIDLEQYFASFKFYEILGQQVVAVYIEELPEELKYVYYDGFAFERKITGDHKISDNKIKAQSEYKLEIQNAKELQP
;
A
#
# COMPACT_ATOMS: atom_id res chain seq x y z
N MET A 1 9.00 -18.58 9.30
CA MET A 1 7.61 -18.13 9.15
C MET A 1 7.61 -16.69 8.66
N GLY A 2 6.88 -16.39 7.60
CA GLY A 2 6.81 -15.06 7.05
C GLY A 2 6.00 -14.09 7.91
N ARG A 3 6.18 -12.78 7.64
CA ARG A 3 5.51 -11.72 8.41
C ARG A 3 3.99 -11.82 8.33
N ILE A 4 3.41 -12.05 7.14
CA ILE A 4 1.96 -12.13 6.99
C ILE A 4 1.39 -13.34 7.72
N GLU A 5 2.07 -14.47 7.67
CA GLU A 5 1.64 -15.66 8.42
C GLU A 5 1.60 -15.37 9.92
N GLN A 6 2.57 -14.65 10.47
CA GLN A 6 2.56 -14.22 11.86
C GLN A 6 1.43 -13.25 12.17
N ILE A 7 1.17 -12.29 11.28
CA ILE A 7 0.08 -11.33 11.44
C ILE A 7 -1.27 -12.06 11.46
N LEU A 8 -1.46 -13.04 10.57
CA LEU A 8 -2.70 -13.83 10.54
C LEU A 8 -2.89 -14.65 11.83
N ILE A 9 -1.81 -15.18 12.38
CA ILE A 9 -1.84 -15.87 13.69
C ILE A 9 -2.24 -14.87 14.79
N GLU A 10 -1.69 -13.67 14.80
CA GLU A 10 -2.03 -12.65 15.78
C GLU A 10 -3.50 -12.23 15.68
N ILE A 11 -4.01 -12.07 14.45
CA ILE A 11 -5.43 -11.74 14.22
C ILE A 11 -6.34 -12.85 14.77
N GLU A 12 -6.02 -14.09 14.43
CA GLU A 12 -6.78 -15.23 14.91
C GLU A 12 -6.74 -15.33 16.44
N THR A 13 -5.59 -15.09 17.04
CA THR A 13 -5.43 -15.07 18.48
C THR A 13 -6.27 -13.96 19.12
N CYS A 14 -6.28 -12.76 18.54
CA CYS A 14 -7.13 -11.68 19.02
C CYS A 14 -8.62 -12.04 18.99
N ILE A 15 -9.07 -12.68 17.91
CA ILE A 15 -10.46 -13.10 17.77
C ILE A 15 -10.81 -14.17 18.84
N GLN A 16 -9.95 -15.15 19.02
CA GLN A 16 -10.19 -16.28 19.93
C GLN A 16 -10.08 -15.89 21.41
N SER A 17 -9.11 -15.03 21.75
CA SER A 17 -8.87 -14.63 23.15
C SER A 17 -9.73 -13.45 23.60
N GLY A 18 -10.28 -12.68 22.66
CA GLY A 18 -10.97 -11.44 22.97
C GLY A 18 -10.04 -10.28 23.36
N ILE A 19 -8.73 -10.45 23.22
CA ILE A 19 -7.75 -9.40 23.51
C ILE A 19 -7.31 -8.76 22.20
N PHE A 20 -7.71 -7.51 21.99
CA PHE A 20 -7.43 -6.78 20.77
C PHE A 20 -6.02 -6.17 20.81
N LYS A 21 -5.34 -6.24 19.66
CA LYS A 21 -4.06 -5.57 19.44
C LYS A 21 -4.10 -4.90 18.07
N LYS A 22 -3.74 -3.62 18.02
CA LYS A 22 -3.63 -2.90 16.76
C LYS A 22 -2.37 -3.37 16.03
N LEU A 23 -2.51 -3.80 14.77
CA LEU A 23 -1.43 -4.38 13.99
C LEU A 23 -0.94 -3.50 12.86
N GLU A 24 -1.75 -2.52 12.43
CA GLU A 24 -1.32 -1.59 11.38
C GLU A 24 -0.16 -0.70 11.86
N ASP A 25 0.75 -0.42 10.95
CA ASP A 25 1.91 0.44 11.17
C ASP A 25 2.30 1.15 9.87
N ASP A 26 3.51 1.68 9.80
CA ASP A 26 4.03 2.36 8.61
C ASP A 26 4.34 1.42 7.44
N LYS A 27 4.27 0.10 7.63
CA LYS A 27 4.57 -0.93 6.61
C LYS A 27 3.47 -1.96 6.44
N LEU A 28 2.38 -1.82 7.17
CA LEU A 28 1.23 -2.72 7.07
C LEU A 28 -0.06 -1.94 7.15
N ASP A 29 -0.93 -2.20 6.18
CA ASP A 29 -2.29 -1.69 6.18
C ASP A 29 -3.27 -2.86 6.01
N ILE A 30 -4.34 -2.86 6.80
CA ILE A 30 -5.36 -3.91 6.79
C ILE A 30 -6.64 -3.29 6.26
N LYS A 31 -7.21 -3.89 5.19
CA LYS A 31 -8.37 -3.35 4.51
C LYS A 31 -9.47 -4.38 4.34
N ASP A 32 -10.67 -3.91 4.48
CA ASP A 32 -11.87 -4.73 4.30
C ASP A 32 -12.27 -4.89 2.83
N ASN A 33 -12.23 -4.01 2.01
CA ASN A 33 -12.39 -4.00 0.53
C ASN A 33 -13.31 -5.06 -0.11
N SER A 34 -14.26 -5.58 0.61
CA SER A 34 -15.03 -6.71 0.10
C SER A 34 -16.18 -6.33 -0.82
N HIS A 35 -16.69 -5.10 -0.78
CA HIS A 35 -18.02 -4.83 -1.34
C HIS A 35 -18.20 -3.58 -2.19
N ASN A 36 -17.27 -2.63 -2.22
CA ASN A 36 -17.49 -1.31 -2.83
C ASN A 36 -16.37 -0.84 -3.74
N ALA A 37 -16.72 -0.24 -4.88
CA ALA A 37 -15.73 0.38 -5.77
C ALA A 37 -14.96 1.52 -5.10
N SER A 38 -15.59 2.24 -4.16
CA SER A 38 -14.95 3.32 -3.39
C SER A 38 -13.83 2.80 -2.48
N ASP A 39 -13.93 1.57 -1.99
CA ASP A 39 -12.94 0.98 -1.12
C ASP A 39 -11.60 0.77 -1.84
N TRP A 40 -11.63 0.55 -3.17
CA TRP A 40 -10.42 0.39 -3.97
C TRP A 40 -9.63 1.69 -4.11
N LYS A 41 -10.29 2.85 -4.02
CA LYS A 41 -9.58 4.13 -3.97
C LYS A 41 -8.66 4.19 -2.73
N GLU A 42 -9.11 3.67 -1.61
CA GLU A 42 -8.29 3.61 -0.40
C GLU A 42 -7.10 2.66 -0.56
N VAL A 43 -7.28 1.53 -1.26
CA VAL A 43 -6.17 0.62 -1.59
C VAL A 43 -5.14 1.31 -2.47
N PHE A 44 -5.59 1.98 -3.53
CA PHE A 44 -4.68 2.66 -4.46
C PHE A 44 -3.94 3.81 -3.78
N LYS A 45 -4.62 4.57 -2.94
CA LYS A 45 -4.01 5.64 -2.15
C LYS A 45 -2.91 5.09 -1.24
N THR A 46 -3.20 4.04 -0.48
CA THR A 46 -2.21 3.39 0.39
C THR A 46 -1.05 2.81 -0.41
N ALA A 47 -1.33 2.19 -1.55
CA ALA A 47 -0.28 1.67 -2.43
C ALA A 47 0.66 2.79 -2.89
N SER A 48 0.12 3.94 -3.29
CA SER A 48 0.94 5.09 -3.69
C SER A 48 1.80 5.60 -2.53
N ALA A 49 1.24 5.63 -1.32
CA ALA A 49 1.96 6.05 -0.13
C ALA A 49 3.14 5.10 0.18
N PHE A 50 2.94 3.79 0.05
CA PHE A 50 4.00 2.80 0.22
C PHE A 50 5.09 2.94 -0.85
N LEU A 51 4.71 3.13 -2.10
CA LEU A 51 5.68 3.37 -3.19
C LEU A 51 6.56 4.59 -2.89
N ASN A 52 5.97 5.64 -2.36
CA ASN A 52 6.65 6.91 -2.08
C ASN A 52 7.44 6.91 -0.77
N THR A 53 7.24 5.93 0.11
CA THR A 53 7.87 5.93 1.43
C THR A 53 8.80 4.72 1.59
N ASN A 54 8.41 3.71 2.32
CA ASN A 54 9.31 2.59 2.67
C ASN A 54 8.82 1.24 2.14
N GLY A 55 7.91 1.25 1.17
CA GLY A 55 7.23 0.03 0.79
C GLY A 55 6.30 -0.46 1.88
N GLY A 56 5.69 -1.61 1.68
CA GLY A 56 4.80 -2.19 2.67
C GLY A 56 3.92 -3.28 2.11
N ILE A 57 2.98 -3.71 2.92
CA ILE A 57 2.04 -4.76 2.60
C ILE A 57 0.63 -4.27 2.87
N ILE A 58 -0.27 -4.49 1.91
CA ILE A 58 -1.71 -4.26 2.10
C ILE A 58 -2.36 -5.63 2.22
N LEU A 59 -2.98 -5.89 3.37
CA LEU A 59 -3.72 -7.13 3.63
C LEU A 59 -5.21 -6.84 3.44
N ILE A 60 -5.82 -7.51 2.46
CA ILE A 60 -7.19 -7.24 2.05
C ILE A 60 -8.12 -8.40 2.38
N GLY A 61 -9.26 -8.10 2.96
CA GLY A 61 -10.28 -9.07 3.33
C GLY A 61 -10.51 -9.19 4.83
N ILE A 62 -9.98 -8.26 5.61
CA ILE A 62 -10.12 -8.26 7.06
C ILE A 62 -10.55 -6.86 7.51
N HIS A 63 -11.57 -6.81 8.34
CA HIS A 63 -12.05 -5.56 8.94
C HIS A 63 -11.50 -5.43 10.36
N GLU A 64 -10.77 -4.35 10.64
CA GLU A 64 -10.34 -3.99 11.97
C GLU A 64 -11.45 -3.17 12.63
N ASP A 65 -12.10 -3.77 13.61
CA ASP A 65 -13.22 -3.13 14.33
C ASP A 65 -12.70 -2.50 15.61
N GLU A 66 -12.24 -1.25 15.51
CA GLU A 66 -11.70 -0.52 16.66
C GLU A 66 -12.75 -0.26 17.74
N LYS A 67 -14.00 -0.06 17.33
CA LYS A 67 -15.09 0.21 18.28
C LYS A 67 -15.36 -0.98 19.18
N ASN A 68 -15.38 -2.19 18.62
CA ASN A 68 -15.64 -3.43 19.35
C ASN A 68 -14.36 -4.17 19.74
N GLN A 69 -13.18 -3.62 19.42
CA GLN A 69 -11.88 -4.17 19.77
C GLN A 69 -11.71 -5.61 19.28
N THR A 70 -11.95 -5.84 17.99
CA THR A 70 -11.82 -7.16 17.37
C THR A 70 -11.56 -7.03 15.87
N PHE A 71 -11.33 -8.18 15.22
CA PHE A 71 -11.22 -8.28 13.78
C PHE A 71 -12.38 -9.13 13.24
N HIS A 72 -12.85 -8.79 12.04
CA HIS A 72 -13.82 -9.59 11.31
C HIS A 72 -13.21 -10.06 9.99
N ILE A 73 -13.20 -11.36 9.76
CA ILE A 73 -12.68 -11.91 8.51
C ILE A 73 -13.78 -11.81 7.47
N LYS A 74 -13.62 -10.91 6.51
CA LYS A 74 -14.59 -10.68 5.43
C LYS A 74 -14.30 -11.53 4.20
N GLY A 75 -13.04 -11.90 4.00
CA GLY A 75 -12.59 -12.61 2.83
C GLY A 75 -12.36 -11.68 1.63
N PHE A 76 -11.59 -12.14 0.67
CA PHE A 76 -11.34 -11.43 -0.57
C PHE A 76 -12.30 -11.92 -1.65
N ASN A 77 -13.00 -10.98 -2.30
CA ASN A 77 -13.91 -11.32 -3.39
C ASN A 77 -13.10 -11.50 -4.68
N LYS A 78 -13.07 -12.73 -5.21
CA LYS A 78 -12.33 -13.07 -6.43
C LYS A 78 -12.77 -12.28 -7.66
N ALA A 79 -13.99 -11.75 -7.69
CA ALA A 79 -14.44 -10.85 -8.76
C ALA A 79 -13.57 -9.60 -8.87
N ASN A 80 -12.83 -9.25 -7.83
CA ASN A 80 -11.93 -8.10 -7.79
C ASN A 80 -10.46 -8.43 -8.11
N GLU A 81 -10.16 -9.67 -8.51
CA GLU A 81 -8.79 -10.09 -8.81
C GLU A 81 -8.16 -9.24 -9.92
N ASP A 82 -8.95 -8.82 -10.91
CA ASP A 82 -8.44 -7.95 -11.98
C ASP A 82 -7.91 -6.63 -11.47
N LYS A 83 -8.46 -6.10 -10.39
CA LYS A 83 -7.98 -4.86 -9.76
C LYS A 83 -6.58 -5.04 -9.17
N LEU A 84 -6.27 -6.23 -8.65
CA LEU A 84 -4.92 -6.55 -8.17
C LEU A 84 -3.92 -6.59 -9.33
N LYS A 85 -4.33 -7.13 -10.47
CA LYS A 85 -3.47 -7.26 -11.65
C LYS A 85 -3.19 -5.92 -12.32
N THR A 86 -4.10 -4.96 -12.20
CA THR A 86 -4.02 -3.65 -12.85
C THR A 86 -3.63 -2.52 -11.92
N ILE A 87 -3.39 -2.80 -10.63
CA ILE A 87 -3.07 -1.77 -9.64
C ILE A 87 -1.87 -0.90 -10.06
N LYS A 88 -0.87 -1.49 -10.68
CA LYS A 88 0.32 -0.79 -11.17
C LYS A 88 0.03 0.29 -12.22
N LYS A 89 -1.16 0.29 -12.82
CA LYS A 89 -1.56 1.25 -13.86
C LYS A 89 -2.32 2.45 -13.31
N GLU A 90 -2.60 2.48 -12.02
CA GLU A 90 -3.42 3.52 -11.39
C GLU A 90 -2.65 4.80 -11.08
N PHE A 91 -1.33 4.82 -11.27
CA PHE A 91 -0.47 5.90 -10.81
C PHE A 91 0.13 6.68 -11.97
N ARG A 92 0.47 7.94 -11.68
CA ARG A 92 1.06 8.86 -12.66
C ARG A 92 2.27 9.56 -12.03
N ASN A 93 3.17 10.08 -12.89
CA ASN A 93 4.25 10.94 -12.43
C ASN A 93 3.75 12.39 -12.27
N GLU A 94 4.64 13.30 -11.92
CA GLU A 94 4.31 14.72 -11.73
C GLU A 94 3.81 15.42 -13.00
N LYS A 95 4.09 14.86 -14.17
CA LYS A 95 3.62 15.35 -15.47
C LYS A 95 2.32 14.70 -15.91
N LYS A 96 1.68 13.92 -15.04
CA LYS A 96 0.47 13.14 -15.31
C LYS A 96 0.65 12.05 -16.36
N GLU A 97 1.87 11.62 -16.58
CA GLU A 97 2.20 10.55 -17.51
C GLU A 97 2.13 9.19 -16.84
N ALA A 98 1.77 8.16 -17.62
CA ALA A 98 1.83 6.78 -17.17
C ALA A 98 3.28 6.35 -16.95
N ILE A 99 3.52 5.56 -15.92
CA ILE A 99 4.83 5.05 -15.56
C ILE A 99 4.80 3.53 -15.41
N ASP A 100 5.92 2.87 -15.73
CA ASP A 100 6.03 1.44 -15.53
C ASP A 100 6.47 1.14 -14.10
N LEU A 101 5.56 0.59 -13.33
CA LEU A 101 5.78 0.24 -11.94
C LEU A 101 5.77 -1.27 -11.69
N GLU A 102 5.81 -2.08 -12.76
CA GLU A 102 5.64 -3.53 -12.63
C GLU A 102 6.62 -4.16 -11.64
N GLN A 103 7.89 -3.75 -11.67
CA GLN A 103 8.90 -4.33 -10.80
C GLN A 103 8.75 -3.94 -9.32
N TYR A 104 7.93 -2.93 -9.00
CA TYR A 104 7.71 -2.46 -7.62
C TYR A 104 6.45 -3.06 -6.98
N PHE A 105 5.61 -3.70 -7.77
CA PHE A 105 4.53 -4.56 -7.30
C PHE A 105 4.98 -6.00 -7.42
N ALA A 106 5.79 -6.44 -6.47
CA ALA A 106 6.47 -7.72 -6.55
C ALA A 106 5.52 -8.89 -6.72
N SER A 107 4.41 -8.89 -6.01
CA SER A 107 3.38 -9.93 -6.16
C SER A 107 2.19 -9.64 -5.26
N PHE A 108 1.13 -10.37 -5.49
CA PHE A 108 0.09 -10.57 -4.48
C PHE A 108 0.03 -12.07 -4.18
N LYS A 109 -0.31 -12.41 -2.94
CA LYS A 109 -0.39 -13.80 -2.50
C LYS A 109 -1.64 -14.02 -1.67
N PHE A 110 -2.34 -15.11 -1.96
CA PHE A 110 -3.52 -15.50 -1.20
C PHE A 110 -3.13 -16.31 0.03
N TYR A 111 -3.84 -16.06 1.11
CA TYR A 111 -3.70 -16.78 2.38
C TYR A 111 -5.08 -17.20 2.86
N GLU A 112 -5.12 -18.20 3.73
CA GLU A 112 -6.35 -18.65 4.36
C GLU A 112 -6.31 -18.33 5.86
N ILE A 113 -7.41 -17.79 6.37
CA ILE A 113 -7.61 -17.55 7.80
C ILE A 113 -9.05 -17.90 8.18
N LEU A 114 -9.21 -18.76 9.17
CA LEU A 114 -10.53 -19.23 9.66
C LEU A 114 -11.46 -19.65 8.50
N GLY A 115 -10.93 -20.38 7.53
CA GLY A 115 -11.68 -20.91 6.41
C GLY A 115 -11.99 -19.92 5.29
N GLN A 116 -11.50 -18.68 5.37
CA GLN A 116 -11.71 -17.67 4.35
C GLN A 116 -10.39 -17.23 3.71
N GLN A 117 -10.45 -16.90 2.43
CA GLN A 117 -9.30 -16.45 1.68
C GLN A 117 -9.14 -14.94 1.79
N VAL A 118 -7.93 -14.50 2.09
CA VAL A 118 -7.53 -13.08 2.10
C VAL A 118 -6.32 -12.94 1.18
N VAL A 119 -5.98 -11.71 0.81
CA VAL A 119 -4.86 -11.45 -0.09
C VAL A 119 -3.91 -10.41 0.51
N ALA A 120 -2.61 -10.65 0.37
CA ALA A 120 -1.57 -9.68 0.69
C ALA A 120 -0.95 -9.14 -0.60
N VAL A 121 -0.89 -7.83 -0.72
CA VAL A 121 -0.24 -7.14 -1.84
C VAL A 121 1.08 -6.59 -1.34
N TYR A 122 2.18 -7.01 -1.96
CA TYR A 122 3.54 -6.60 -1.59
C TYR A 122 3.98 -5.46 -2.48
N ILE A 123 4.39 -4.34 -1.87
CA ILE A 123 4.76 -3.12 -2.57
C ILE A 123 6.16 -2.71 -2.14
N GLU A 124 7.04 -2.48 -3.12
CA GLU A 124 8.41 -2.01 -2.87
C GLU A 124 8.48 -0.49 -2.93
N GLU A 125 9.41 0.09 -2.20
CA GLU A 125 9.70 1.51 -2.28
C GLU A 125 10.30 1.87 -3.63
N LEU A 126 9.85 2.98 -4.22
CA LEU A 126 10.45 3.51 -5.45
C LEU A 126 11.86 4.07 -5.18
N PRO A 127 12.77 3.94 -6.15
CA PRO A 127 14.02 4.69 -6.08
C PRO A 127 13.75 6.19 -6.17
N GLU A 128 14.68 6.99 -5.67
CA GLU A 128 14.52 8.44 -5.60
C GLU A 128 14.22 9.08 -6.96
N GLU A 129 14.78 8.54 -8.05
CA GLU A 129 14.57 9.07 -9.41
C GLU A 129 13.12 8.97 -9.87
N LEU A 130 12.35 8.04 -9.31
CA LEU A 130 10.94 7.82 -9.68
C LEU A 130 9.95 8.44 -8.69
N LYS A 131 10.43 8.95 -7.57
CA LYS A 131 9.55 9.63 -6.59
C LYS A 131 9.23 11.05 -7.07
N TYR A 132 8.08 11.53 -6.81
CA TYR A 132 6.95 10.81 -6.21
C TYR A 132 5.97 10.37 -7.29
N VAL A 133 5.21 9.29 -7.04
CA VAL A 133 4.05 8.93 -7.85
C VAL A 133 2.79 9.57 -7.26
N TYR A 134 1.82 9.81 -8.12
CA TYR A 134 0.57 10.48 -7.80
C TYR A 134 -0.59 9.53 -8.01
N TYR A 135 -1.54 9.58 -7.10
CA TYR A 135 -2.82 8.93 -7.27
C TYR A 135 -3.92 9.98 -7.13
N ASP A 136 -4.84 10.01 -8.10
CA ASP A 136 -5.98 10.94 -8.11
C ASP A 136 -5.55 12.41 -7.91
N GLY A 137 -4.42 12.77 -8.53
CA GLY A 137 -3.90 14.14 -8.50
C GLY A 137 -3.05 14.50 -7.29
N PHE A 138 -2.82 13.59 -6.35
CA PHE A 138 -2.07 13.85 -5.13
C PHE A 138 -0.96 12.84 -4.91
N ALA A 139 0.15 13.29 -4.33
CA ALA A 139 1.20 12.42 -3.83
C ALA A 139 0.99 12.16 -2.34
N PHE A 140 1.08 10.88 -1.94
CA PHE A 140 0.87 10.45 -0.55
C PHE A 140 2.14 9.83 0.01
N GLU A 141 2.34 9.98 1.32
CA GLU A 141 3.38 9.30 2.07
C GLU A 141 2.75 8.48 3.20
N ARG A 142 3.45 7.42 3.61
CA ARG A 142 2.98 6.57 4.71
C ARG A 142 3.69 6.95 5.99
N LYS A 143 2.90 7.18 7.04
CA LYS A 143 3.35 7.40 8.41
C LYS A 143 2.73 6.35 9.32
N ILE A 144 3.16 6.29 10.57
CA ILE A 144 2.55 5.39 11.57
C ILE A 144 1.05 5.67 11.70
N THR A 145 0.64 6.92 11.55
CA THR A 145 -0.78 7.34 11.65
C THR A 145 -1.59 7.14 10.37
N GLY A 146 -0.99 6.60 9.31
CA GLY A 146 -1.68 6.32 8.04
C GLY A 146 -1.12 7.08 6.85
N ASP A 147 -1.95 7.25 5.83
CA ASP A 147 -1.58 7.92 4.59
C ASP A 147 -1.82 9.43 4.70
N HIS A 148 -0.82 10.21 4.32
CA HIS A 148 -0.87 11.66 4.37
C HIS A 148 -0.41 12.26 3.04
N LYS A 149 -0.98 13.38 2.65
CA LYS A 149 -0.48 14.12 1.49
C LYS A 149 0.92 14.62 1.77
N ILE A 150 1.81 14.44 0.79
CA ILE A 150 3.18 14.96 0.87
C ILE A 150 3.11 16.49 0.75
N SER A 151 3.87 17.20 1.60
CA SER A 151 3.90 18.66 1.59
C SER A 151 4.48 19.22 0.28
N ASP A 152 4.03 20.39 -0.13
CA ASP A 152 4.55 21.07 -1.33
C ASP A 152 6.05 21.31 -1.24
N ASN A 153 6.56 21.60 -0.05
CA ASN A 153 7.99 21.80 0.17
C ASN A 153 8.79 20.52 -0.09
N LYS A 154 8.29 19.37 0.33
CA LYS A 154 8.95 18.08 0.05
C LYS A 154 8.92 17.76 -1.44
N ILE A 155 7.79 18.01 -2.11
CA ILE A 155 7.65 17.79 -3.55
C ILE A 155 8.66 18.67 -4.30
N LYS A 156 8.76 19.94 -3.93
CA LYS A 156 9.72 20.88 -4.53
C LYS A 156 11.15 20.43 -4.32
N ALA A 157 11.51 20.05 -3.10
CA ALA A 157 12.85 19.56 -2.78
C ALA A 157 13.20 18.31 -3.59
N GLN A 158 12.26 17.40 -3.79
CA GLN A 158 12.47 16.21 -4.60
C GLN A 158 12.68 16.56 -6.08
N SER A 159 11.94 17.51 -6.61
CA SER A 159 12.10 17.96 -7.99
C SER A 159 13.47 18.60 -8.22
N GLU A 160 13.94 19.40 -7.26
CA GLU A 160 15.27 20.01 -7.31
C GLU A 160 16.37 18.96 -7.23
N TYR A 161 16.21 17.97 -6.38
CA TYR A 161 17.13 16.85 -6.25
C TYR A 161 17.27 16.04 -7.55
N LYS A 162 16.13 15.75 -8.21
CA LYS A 162 16.13 15.07 -9.51
C LYS A 162 16.88 15.86 -10.57
N LEU A 163 16.68 17.16 -10.59
CA LEU A 163 17.35 18.05 -11.55
C LEU A 163 18.86 18.06 -11.31
N GLU A 164 19.31 18.09 -10.06
CA GLU A 164 20.74 18.00 -9.72
C GLU A 164 21.36 16.69 -10.18
N ILE A 165 20.66 15.56 -9.98
CA ILE A 165 21.14 14.25 -10.46
C ILE A 165 21.25 14.25 -11.98
N GLN A 166 20.25 14.75 -12.67
CA GLN A 166 20.26 14.82 -14.13
C GLN A 166 21.40 15.68 -14.65
N ASN A 167 21.63 16.84 -14.06
CA ASN A 167 22.73 17.72 -14.43
C ASN A 167 24.09 17.06 -14.16
N ALA A 168 24.25 16.35 -13.06
CA ALA A 168 25.47 15.61 -12.76
C ALA A 168 25.75 14.51 -13.80
N LYS A 169 24.73 13.82 -14.26
CA LYS A 169 24.86 12.78 -15.30
C LYS A 169 25.27 13.40 -16.65
N GLU A 170 24.72 14.56 -16.99
CA GLU A 170 25.06 15.27 -18.25
C GLU A 170 26.50 15.76 -18.26
N LEU A 171 27.10 16.01 -17.10
CA LEU A 171 28.49 16.47 -16.97
C LEU A 171 29.52 15.33 -17.00
N GLN A 172 29.07 14.08 -16.98
CA GLN A 172 29.98 12.94 -17.06
C GLN A 172 30.40 12.68 -18.51
N PRO A 173 31.71 12.45 -18.79
CA PRO A 173 32.19 12.15 -20.13
C PRO A 173 31.69 10.81 -20.67
#